data_1f2c356196e55f0ff70a4fec395ff645
#
_entry.id   1f2c356196e55f0ff70a4fec395ff645
#
_cell.length_a   1.000
_cell.length_b   1.000
_cell.length_c   1.000
_cell.angle_alpha   90.00
_cell.angle_beta   90.00
_cell.angle_gamma   90.00
#
_symmetry.space_group_name_H-M   'P 1'
#
loop_
_entity.id
_entity.type
_entity.pdbx_description
1 polymer ?
#
loop_
_entity_poly.entity_id
_entity_poly.type
_entity_poly.pdbx_seq_one_letter_code
_entity_poly.pdbx_strand_id
1 'polypeptide(L)'
;ECCILKAVEMKGIKADITAGLSLGEYAALVAARAISFSDAMKLVRKRGIYMEKEVPAGKGGMAAVIGLDSKIIDDICEKITKESGKSVAAANYNCPGQIVISGYKESVEAAVEPLKEAGAKLVSILNVSGPFHSQMLKGAGEKLGVELENVEFNDPEIPYLNNVAAEIVTTKDSIKETLERQVYSPVRWEQCVNKMIEEGVDLFYEIGPGKTLAGFMKRIDRSKKVITINTVEDLEGVN
;
A
#
# COMPACT_ATOMS: atom_id res chain seq x y z
N GLU A 1 -2.26 -14.49 3.53
CA GLU A 1 -1.00 -14.29 2.79
C GLU A 1 0.11 -15.16 3.38
N CYS A 2 0.53 -15.02 4.65
CA CYS A 2 1.67 -15.75 5.23
C CYS A 2 1.54 -17.28 5.21
N CYS A 3 0.34 -17.85 5.31
CA CYS A 3 0.15 -19.30 5.16
C CYS A 3 0.45 -19.77 3.73
N ILE A 4 0.01 -18.99 2.73
CA ILE A 4 0.30 -19.26 1.32
C ILE A 4 1.79 -19.07 1.05
N LEU A 5 2.38 -18.01 1.58
CA LEU A 5 3.84 -17.77 1.52
C LEU A 5 4.62 -19.00 2.00
N LYS A 6 4.23 -19.57 3.15
CA LYS A 6 4.90 -20.77 3.68
C LYS A 6 4.81 -21.96 2.72
N ALA A 7 3.66 -22.15 2.07
CA ALA A 7 3.48 -23.21 1.08
C ALA A 7 4.34 -22.97 -0.18
N VAL A 8 4.45 -21.72 -0.64
CA VAL A 8 5.32 -21.31 -1.75
C VAL A 8 6.78 -21.60 -1.44
N GLU A 9 7.25 -21.25 -0.24
CA GLU A 9 8.60 -21.55 0.22
C GLU A 9 8.88 -23.06 0.30
N MET A 10 7.91 -23.86 0.80
CA MET A 10 8.04 -25.32 0.85
C MET A 10 8.13 -25.96 -0.54
N LYS A 11 7.60 -25.31 -1.57
CA LYS A 11 7.77 -25.71 -2.98
C LYS A 11 9.15 -25.32 -3.54
N GLY A 12 9.97 -24.64 -2.77
CA GLY A 12 11.32 -24.23 -3.15
C GLY A 12 11.40 -22.94 -3.96
N ILE A 13 10.29 -22.22 -4.11
CA ILE A 13 10.27 -20.91 -4.77
C ILE A 13 10.90 -19.88 -3.82
N LYS A 14 11.89 -19.15 -4.31
CA LYS A 14 12.61 -18.11 -3.58
C LYS A 14 12.40 -16.77 -4.24
N ALA A 15 12.30 -15.72 -3.43
CA ALA A 15 12.23 -14.36 -3.91
C ALA A 15 13.61 -13.69 -3.84
N ASP A 16 13.88 -12.82 -4.81
CA ASP A 16 15.06 -11.94 -4.82
C ASP A 16 14.72 -10.58 -4.17
N ILE A 17 13.47 -10.15 -4.30
CA ILE A 17 12.93 -8.93 -3.69
C ILE A 17 11.50 -9.20 -3.22
N THR A 18 11.10 -8.58 -2.12
CA THR A 18 9.72 -8.64 -1.62
C THR A 18 9.10 -7.24 -1.54
N ALA A 19 7.81 -7.15 -1.79
CA ALA A 19 7.02 -5.95 -1.60
C ALA A 19 5.58 -6.29 -1.23
N GLY A 20 4.87 -5.36 -0.61
CA GLY A 20 3.47 -5.53 -0.29
C GLY A 20 2.76 -4.19 -0.21
N LEU A 21 1.55 -4.09 -0.74
CA LEU A 21 0.77 -2.86 -0.72
C LEU A 21 0.12 -2.68 0.66
N SER A 22 0.44 -1.59 1.36
CA SER A 22 -0.13 -1.21 2.66
C SER A 22 -0.05 -2.33 3.70
N LEU A 23 -1.14 -3.06 3.94
CA LEU A 23 -1.16 -4.22 4.83
C LEU A 23 -0.15 -5.30 4.39
N GLY A 24 0.00 -5.48 3.09
CA GLY A 24 0.91 -6.46 2.50
C GLY A 24 2.38 -6.20 2.81
N GLU A 25 2.79 -4.98 3.16
CA GLU A 25 4.17 -4.68 3.56
C GLU A 25 4.60 -5.48 4.80
N TYR A 26 3.69 -5.77 5.72
CA TYR A 26 3.97 -6.64 6.88
C TYR A 26 4.22 -8.10 6.45
N ALA A 27 3.49 -8.59 5.45
CA ALA A 27 3.74 -9.92 4.90
C ALA A 27 5.07 -9.97 4.12
N ALA A 28 5.42 -8.89 3.41
CA ALA A 28 6.72 -8.75 2.74
C ALA A 28 7.88 -8.77 3.76
N LEU A 29 7.75 -8.08 4.89
CA LEU A 29 8.72 -8.11 5.98
C LEU A 29 8.86 -9.49 6.62
N VAL A 30 7.76 -10.26 6.75
CA VAL A 30 7.82 -11.66 7.19
C VAL A 30 8.55 -12.53 6.16
N ALA A 31 8.28 -12.34 4.86
CA ALA A 31 8.98 -13.04 3.78
C ALA A 31 10.48 -12.70 3.78
N ALA A 32 10.82 -11.45 4.02
CA ALA A 32 12.20 -10.96 4.14
C ALA A 32 12.90 -11.37 5.45
N ARG A 33 12.22 -12.06 6.38
CA ARG A 33 12.74 -12.43 7.72
C ARG A 33 13.07 -11.23 8.61
N ALA A 34 12.63 -10.05 8.25
CA ALA A 34 12.87 -8.83 9.01
C ALA A 34 12.03 -8.75 10.30
N ILE A 35 10.87 -9.44 10.33
CA ILE A 35 9.99 -9.53 11.50
C ILE A 35 9.43 -10.96 11.65
N SER A 36 9.16 -11.37 12.90
CA SER A 36 8.48 -12.64 13.15
C SER A 36 7.01 -12.59 12.68
N PHE A 37 6.49 -13.73 12.21
CA PHE A 37 5.05 -13.84 11.90
C PHE A 37 4.14 -13.46 13.08
N SER A 38 4.51 -13.88 14.29
CA SER A 38 3.76 -13.58 15.52
C SER A 38 3.68 -12.08 15.79
N ASP A 39 4.79 -11.35 15.64
CA ASP A 39 4.81 -9.92 15.90
C ASP A 39 4.15 -9.13 14.78
N ALA A 40 4.32 -9.54 13.52
CA ALA A 40 3.59 -8.98 12.40
C ALA A 40 2.07 -9.08 12.61
N MET A 41 1.56 -10.22 13.05
CA MET A 41 0.12 -10.42 13.36
C MET A 41 -0.38 -9.50 14.48
N LYS A 42 0.40 -9.32 15.54
CA LYS A 42 0.06 -8.40 16.63
C LYS A 42 0.02 -6.95 16.16
N LEU A 43 1.04 -6.52 15.39
CA LEU A 43 1.12 -5.17 14.84
C LEU A 43 -0.02 -4.86 13.87
N VAL A 44 -0.31 -5.76 12.94
CA VAL A 44 -1.40 -5.61 11.98
C VAL A 44 -2.75 -5.45 12.68
N ARG A 45 -3.00 -6.24 13.73
CA ARG A 45 -4.22 -6.09 14.55
C ARG A 45 -4.29 -4.73 15.23
N LYS A 46 -3.19 -4.30 15.87
CA LYS A 46 -3.12 -3.00 16.55
C LYS A 46 -3.26 -1.84 15.56
N ARG A 47 -2.57 -1.92 14.42
CA ARG A 47 -2.67 -0.96 13.31
C ARG A 47 -4.14 -0.77 12.89
N GLY A 48 -4.86 -1.86 12.62
CA GLY A 48 -6.27 -1.79 12.25
C GLY A 48 -7.13 -1.11 13.33
N ILE A 49 -6.95 -1.48 14.59
CA ILE A 49 -7.67 -0.88 15.72
C ILE A 49 -7.38 0.62 15.85
N TYR A 50 -6.12 1.03 15.72
CA TYR A 50 -5.73 2.45 15.82
C TYR A 50 -6.28 3.26 14.67
N MET A 51 -6.18 2.75 13.43
CA MET A 51 -6.73 3.41 12.25
C MET A 51 -8.25 3.59 12.32
N GLU A 52 -8.97 2.56 12.81
CA GLU A 52 -10.43 2.62 12.96
C GLU A 52 -10.88 3.64 14.05
N LYS A 53 -10.11 3.71 15.15
CA LYS A 53 -10.47 4.58 16.29
C LYS A 53 -10.02 6.03 16.13
N GLU A 54 -9.05 6.33 15.26
CA GLU A 54 -8.45 7.65 15.16
C GLU A 54 -9.41 8.68 14.58
N VAL A 55 -10.17 8.30 13.56
CA VAL A 55 -11.10 9.19 12.89
C VAL A 55 -12.52 8.70 13.11
N PRO A 56 -13.41 9.52 13.72
CA PRO A 56 -14.80 9.16 13.90
C PRO A 56 -15.48 8.81 12.57
N ALA A 57 -16.36 7.81 12.60
CA ALA A 57 -17.10 7.36 11.43
C ALA A 57 -17.79 8.51 10.71
N GLY A 58 -17.68 8.57 9.41
CA GLY A 58 -18.28 9.60 8.57
C GLY A 58 -17.51 10.93 8.47
N LYS A 59 -16.38 11.09 9.18
CA LYS A 59 -15.53 12.29 9.08
C LYS A 59 -14.49 12.19 7.97
N GLY A 60 -14.01 11.01 7.68
CA GLY A 60 -13.07 10.74 6.60
C GLY A 60 -13.73 10.06 5.41
N GLY A 61 -13.05 10.10 4.27
CA GLY A 61 -13.50 9.46 3.04
C GLY A 61 -12.34 9.17 2.09
N MET A 62 -12.62 8.35 1.09
CA MET A 62 -11.69 8.04 0.00
C MET A 62 -12.45 8.00 -1.32
N ALA A 63 -11.76 8.32 -2.42
CA ALA A 63 -12.29 8.14 -3.76
C ALA A 63 -11.21 7.57 -4.71
N ALA A 64 -11.63 6.66 -5.58
CA ALA A 64 -10.78 6.17 -6.67
C ALA A 64 -10.92 7.10 -7.87
N VAL A 65 -9.81 7.54 -8.43
CA VAL A 65 -9.70 8.40 -9.61
C VAL A 65 -9.06 7.61 -10.73
N ILE A 66 -9.74 7.50 -11.86
CA ILE A 66 -9.30 6.70 -13.01
C ILE A 66 -9.11 7.58 -14.24
N GLY A 67 -7.96 7.41 -14.88
CA GLY A 67 -7.69 7.99 -16.21
C GLY A 67 -7.20 9.43 -16.19
N LEU A 68 -6.65 9.89 -15.05
CA LEU A 68 -6.08 11.22 -14.91
C LEU A 68 -4.62 11.11 -14.44
N ASP A 69 -3.81 12.06 -14.82
CA ASP A 69 -2.41 12.17 -14.41
C ASP A 69 -2.28 12.51 -12.93
N SER A 70 -1.28 11.96 -12.26
CA SER A 70 -1.07 12.13 -10.82
C SER A 70 -0.86 13.58 -10.42
N LYS A 71 -0.09 14.34 -11.21
CA LYS A 71 0.18 15.73 -10.91
C LYS A 71 -1.09 16.58 -10.94
N ILE A 72 -1.99 16.33 -11.88
CA ILE A 72 -3.29 17.05 -11.96
C ILE A 72 -4.14 16.72 -10.72
N ILE A 73 -4.15 15.46 -10.28
CA ILE A 73 -4.86 15.04 -9.07
C ILE A 73 -4.29 15.74 -7.84
N ASP A 74 -2.96 15.75 -7.70
CA ASP A 74 -2.27 16.38 -6.58
C ASP A 74 -2.54 17.89 -6.54
N ASP A 75 -2.46 18.60 -7.68
CA ASP A 75 -2.74 20.03 -7.80
C ASP A 75 -4.19 20.36 -7.40
N ILE A 76 -5.18 19.56 -7.82
CA ILE A 76 -6.59 19.73 -7.44
C ILE A 76 -6.80 19.49 -5.94
N CYS A 77 -6.23 18.43 -5.39
CA CYS A 77 -6.32 18.12 -3.96
C CYS A 77 -5.67 19.20 -3.11
N GLU A 78 -4.52 19.72 -3.52
CA GLU A 78 -3.84 20.82 -2.83
C GLU A 78 -4.69 22.09 -2.83
N LYS A 79 -5.27 22.44 -3.97
CA LYS A 79 -6.18 23.60 -4.10
C LYS A 79 -7.36 23.48 -3.13
N ILE A 80 -8.06 22.33 -3.14
CA ILE A 80 -9.23 22.10 -2.27
C ILE A 80 -8.80 22.15 -0.79
N THR A 81 -7.67 21.58 -0.44
CA THR A 81 -7.13 21.63 0.92
C THR A 81 -6.88 23.08 1.37
N LYS A 82 -6.27 23.91 0.52
CA LYS A 82 -6.01 25.34 0.81
C LYS A 82 -7.31 26.15 0.97
N GLU A 83 -8.29 25.92 0.11
CA GLU A 83 -9.55 26.65 0.11
C GLU A 83 -10.45 26.26 1.28
N SER A 84 -10.51 24.98 1.64
CA SER A 84 -11.40 24.47 2.69
C SER A 84 -10.79 24.43 4.09
N GLY A 85 -9.45 24.46 4.19
CA GLY A 85 -8.72 24.17 5.44
C GLY A 85 -8.83 22.72 5.92
N LYS A 86 -9.41 21.82 5.09
CA LYS A 86 -9.61 20.39 5.37
C LYS A 86 -8.83 19.56 4.36
N SER A 87 -7.91 18.74 4.83
CA SER A 87 -6.99 18.01 3.97
C SER A 87 -7.68 16.96 3.09
N VAL A 88 -7.29 16.92 1.82
CA VAL A 88 -7.46 15.80 0.89
C VAL A 88 -6.17 15.67 0.07
N ALA A 89 -5.70 14.44 -0.15
CA ALA A 89 -4.47 14.18 -0.90
C ALA A 89 -4.51 12.79 -1.54
N ALA A 90 -3.59 12.51 -2.47
CA ALA A 90 -3.36 11.17 -2.95
C ALA A 90 -2.92 10.26 -1.79
N ALA A 91 -3.54 9.10 -1.68
CA ALA A 91 -3.32 8.07 -0.66
C ALA A 91 -2.70 6.81 -1.24
N ASN A 92 -3.03 6.47 -2.50
CA ASN A 92 -2.42 5.33 -3.19
C ASN A 92 -2.15 5.71 -4.65
N TYR A 93 -0.89 5.62 -5.04
CA TYR A 93 -0.46 5.59 -6.44
C TYR A 93 -0.40 4.12 -6.88
N ASN A 94 -1.52 3.58 -7.37
CA ASN A 94 -1.64 2.13 -7.61
C ASN A 94 -0.98 1.69 -8.93
N CYS A 95 -1.23 2.40 -9.99
CA CYS A 95 -0.67 2.17 -11.33
C CYS A 95 -0.98 3.39 -12.22
N PRO A 96 -0.40 3.50 -13.43
CA PRO A 96 -0.69 4.59 -14.36
C PRO A 96 -2.20 4.80 -14.55
N GLY A 97 -2.64 6.02 -14.24
CA GLY A 97 -4.05 6.43 -14.34
C GLY A 97 -4.98 5.76 -13.33
N GLN A 98 -4.49 5.25 -12.20
CA GLN A 98 -5.33 4.80 -11.09
C GLN A 98 -4.75 5.24 -9.75
N ILE A 99 -5.34 6.28 -9.18
CA ILE A 99 -4.96 6.87 -7.90
C ILE A 99 -6.16 6.88 -6.97
N VAL A 100 -5.91 6.71 -5.67
CA VAL A 100 -6.93 6.89 -4.65
C VAL A 100 -6.59 8.15 -3.86
N ILE A 101 -7.57 9.03 -3.69
CA ILE A 101 -7.48 10.20 -2.82
C ILE A 101 -8.14 9.91 -1.49
N SER A 102 -7.66 10.54 -0.42
CA SER A 102 -8.11 10.33 0.96
C SER A 102 -8.01 11.62 1.77
N GLY A 103 -8.91 11.80 2.73
CA GLY A 103 -8.94 12.98 3.58
C GLY A 103 -10.27 13.19 4.27
N TYR A 104 -10.58 14.45 4.61
CA TYR A 104 -11.90 14.80 5.10
C TYR A 104 -12.97 14.46 4.05
N LYS A 105 -14.09 13.87 4.51
CA LYS A 105 -15.18 13.44 3.61
C LYS A 105 -15.65 14.55 2.69
N GLU A 106 -15.87 15.74 3.24
CA GLU A 106 -16.33 16.90 2.49
C GLU A 106 -15.33 17.32 1.40
N SER A 107 -14.02 17.27 1.69
CA SER A 107 -12.98 17.61 0.73
C SER A 107 -12.84 16.56 -0.36
N VAL A 108 -12.99 15.26 -0.02
CA VAL A 108 -13.03 14.18 -1.00
C VAL A 108 -14.24 14.32 -1.93
N GLU A 109 -15.42 14.64 -1.37
CA GLU A 109 -16.64 14.89 -2.15
C GLU A 109 -16.50 16.14 -3.04
N ALA A 110 -15.90 17.21 -2.53
CA ALA A 110 -15.64 18.45 -3.28
C ALA A 110 -14.63 18.24 -4.43
N ALA A 111 -13.74 17.23 -4.35
CA ALA A 111 -12.80 16.92 -5.40
C ALA A 111 -13.43 16.20 -6.60
N VAL A 112 -14.62 15.61 -6.47
CA VAL A 112 -15.23 14.74 -7.49
C VAL A 112 -15.46 15.50 -8.81
N GLU A 113 -16.14 16.64 -8.78
CA GLU A 113 -16.44 17.37 -10.00
C GLU A 113 -15.21 18.03 -10.63
N PRO A 114 -14.31 18.73 -9.88
CA PRO A 114 -13.07 19.24 -10.46
C PRO A 114 -12.20 18.16 -11.12
N LEU A 115 -12.14 16.96 -10.55
CA LEU A 115 -11.40 15.85 -11.15
C LEU A 115 -12.04 15.34 -12.44
N LYS A 116 -13.38 15.29 -12.52
CA LYS A 116 -14.09 14.95 -13.75
C LYS A 116 -13.90 16.02 -14.83
N GLU A 117 -14.01 17.30 -14.47
CA GLU A 117 -13.80 18.43 -15.38
C GLU A 117 -12.35 18.45 -15.92
N ALA A 118 -11.37 18.02 -15.11
CA ALA A 118 -9.99 17.86 -15.54
C ALA A 118 -9.76 16.64 -16.46
N GLY A 119 -10.77 15.81 -16.70
CA GLY A 119 -10.71 14.70 -17.63
C GLY A 119 -10.61 13.30 -17.02
N ALA A 120 -10.85 13.15 -15.71
CA ALA A 120 -10.93 11.82 -15.10
C ALA A 120 -12.06 11.00 -15.75
N LYS A 121 -11.75 9.79 -16.20
CA LYS A 121 -12.74 8.86 -16.80
C LYS A 121 -13.76 8.36 -15.79
N LEU A 122 -13.35 8.24 -14.54
CA LEU A 122 -14.21 7.83 -13.42
C LEU A 122 -13.65 8.40 -12.12
N VAL A 123 -14.53 8.96 -11.30
CA VAL A 123 -14.26 9.26 -9.89
C VAL A 123 -15.35 8.57 -9.08
N SER A 124 -14.94 7.65 -8.21
CA SER A 124 -15.87 6.83 -7.42
C SER A 124 -15.55 6.93 -5.94
N ILE A 125 -16.50 7.40 -5.14
CA ILE A 125 -16.41 7.37 -3.68
C ILE A 125 -16.35 5.91 -3.22
N LEU A 126 -15.39 5.60 -2.36
CA LEU A 126 -15.19 4.25 -1.84
C LEU A 126 -15.99 4.07 -0.53
N ASN A 127 -16.60 2.89 -0.40
CA ASN A 127 -17.25 2.49 0.85
C ASN A 127 -16.21 1.89 1.81
N VAL A 128 -15.49 2.77 2.52
CA VAL A 128 -14.43 2.40 3.46
C VAL A 128 -14.71 2.99 4.84
N SER A 129 -14.13 2.39 5.88
CA SER A 129 -14.35 2.79 7.28
C SER A 129 -13.62 4.06 7.69
N GLY A 130 -12.62 4.53 6.92
CA GLY A 130 -11.83 5.69 7.28
C GLY A 130 -10.95 6.23 6.15
N PRO A 131 -10.29 7.38 6.39
CA PRO A 131 -9.43 8.07 5.45
C PRO A 131 -8.02 7.49 5.47
N PHE A 132 -7.86 6.24 5.01
CA PHE A 132 -6.58 5.54 5.05
C PHE A 132 -5.49 6.30 4.29
N HIS A 133 -4.26 6.21 4.80
CA HIS A 133 -3.08 6.86 4.22
C HIS A 133 -3.18 8.39 4.09
N SER A 134 -3.94 9.03 4.98
CA SER A 134 -4.05 10.50 5.05
C SER A 134 -3.49 11.03 6.37
N GLN A 135 -3.16 12.33 6.40
CA GLN A 135 -2.67 13.01 7.60
C GLN A 135 -3.66 12.96 8.78
N MET A 136 -4.93 12.66 8.53
CA MET A 136 -5.92 12.45 9.59
C MET A 136 -5.61 11.24 10.47
N LEU A 137 -4.79 10.31 9.99
CA LEU A 137 -4.36 9.10 10.73
C LEU A 137 -3.00 9.25 11.41
N LYS A 138 -2.43 10.47 11.49
CA LYS A 138 -1.12 10.68 12.10
C LYS A 138 -1.06 10.15 13.55
N GLY A 139 -2.07 10.43 14.37
CA GLY A 139 -2.15 9.91 15.73
C GLY A 139 -2.24 8.38 15.81
N ALA A 140 -2.86 7.72 14.83
CA ALA A 140 -2.83 6.26 14.72
C ALA A 140 -1.42 5.74 14.40
N GLY A 141 -0.69 6.43 13.52
CA GLY A 141 0.72 6.15 13.24
C GLY A 141 1.59 6.26 14.49
N GLU A 142 1.48 7.37 15.22
CA GLU A 142 2.23 7.60 16.47
C GLU A 142 1.95 6.51 17.52
N LYS A 143 0.69 6.09 17.70
CA LYS A 143 0.33 4.96 18.57
C LYS A 143 0.95 3.64 18.11
N LEU A 144 0.98 3.41 16.80
CA LEU A 144 1.64 2.24 16.23
C LEU A 144 3.16 2.32 16.43
N GLY A 145 3.77 3.50 16.33
CA GLY A 145 5.18 3.75 16.60
C GLY A 145 5.60 3.25 18.00
N VAL A 146 4.78 3.53 19.02
CA VAL A 146 5.02 3.00 20.38
C VAL A 146 5.02 1.48 20.42
N GLU A 147 4.14 0.83 19.66
CA GLU A 147 4.12 -0.64 19.58
C GLU A 147 5.33 -1.20 18.86
N LEU A 148 5.78 -0.52 17.79
CA LEU A 148 6.95 -0.90 17.01
C LEU A 148 8.24 -0.89 17.84
N GLU A 149 8.34 -0.02 18.87
CA GLU A 149 9.49 -0.01 19.78
C GLU A 149 9.63 -1.32 20.58
N ASN A 150 8.54 -2.01 20.84
CA ASN A 150 8.50 -3.27 21.58
C ASN A 150 8.68 -4.51 20.68
N VAL A 151 8.97 -4.33 19.39
CA VAL A 151 9.17 -5.41 18.43
C VAL A 151 10.63 -5.45 17.97
N GLU A 152 11.18 -6.65 17.94
CA GLU A 152 12.51 -6.88 17.40
C GLU A 152 12.44 -7.00 15.88
N PHE A 153 13.23 -6.17 15.20
CA PHE A 153 13.47 -6.26 13.78
C PHE A 153 14.88 -6.73 13.50
N ASN A 154 15.02 -7.56 12.48
CA ASN A 154 16.30 -7.99 11.93
C ASN A 154 16.58 -7.29 10.60
N ASP A 155 17.82 -7.29 10.18
CA ASP A 155 18.13 -6.93 8.80
C ASP A 155 17.44 -7.90 7.85
N PRO A 156 16.78 -7.41 6.78
CA PRO A 156 16.12 -8.27 5.81
C PRO A 156 17.11 -9.24 5.15
N GLU A 157 16.81 -10.54 5.19
CA GLU A 157 17.57 -11.56 4.43
C GLU A 157 17.33 -11.42 2.92
N ILE A 158 16.18 -10.91 2.54
CA ILE A 158 15.78 -10.60 1.17
C ILE A 158 15.41 -9.11 1.16
N PRO A 159 15.95 -8.28 0.25
CA PRO A 159 15.57 -6.89 0.12
C PRO A 159 14.06 -6.73 0.01
N TYR A 160 13.48 -5.73 0.68
CA TYR A 160 12.08 -5.39 0.49
C TYR A 160 11.91 -3.92 0.11
N LEU A 161 10.78 -3.57 -0.51
CA LEU A 161 10.45 -2.18 -0.80
C LEU A 161 9.45 -1.64 0.21
N ASN A 162 9.76 -0.46 0.79
CA ASN A 162 8.83 0.28 1.63
C ASN A 162 7.83 1.08 0.78
N ASN A 163 6.61 1.24 1.27
CA ASN A 163 5.56 1.95 0.54
C ASN A 163 5.70 3.48 0.55
N VAL A 164 6.39 4.04 1.55
CA VAL A 164 6.45 5.50 1.77
C VAL A 164 7.36 6.18 0.77
N ALA A 165 8.57 5.64 0.56
CA ALA A 165 9.58 6.20 -0.32
C ALA A 165 9.73 5.39 -1.63
N ALA A 166 9.18 4.17 -1.71
CA ALA A 166 9.42 3.20 -2.78
C ALA A 166 10.92 2.86 -2.91
N GLU A 167 11.60 2.75 -1.78
CA GLU A 167 13.03 2.45 -1.70
C GLU A 167 13.27 1.02 -1.25
N ILE A 168 14.37 0.46 -1.75
CA ILE A 168 14.86 -0.85 -1.34
C ILE A 168 15.50 -0.73 0.05
N VAL A 169 15.05 -1.59 0.95
CA VAL A 169 15.53 -1.67 2.34
C VAL A 169 16.27 -2.97 2.54
N THR A 170 17.51 -2.88 2.99
CA THR A 170 18.41 -3.99 3.28
C THR A 170 18.87 -4.03 4.74
N THR A 171 18.57 -2.97 5.51
CA THR A 171 18.88 -2.89 6.94
C THR A 171 17.62 -2.56 7.74
N LYS A 172 17.60 -2.89 9.01
CA LYS A 172 16.45 -2.66 9.89
C LYS A 172 16.25 -1.21 10.32
N ASP A 173 17.23 -0.34 10.11
CA ASP A 173 17.32 0.99 10.73
C ASP A 173 16.12 1.89 10.43
N SER A 174 15.56 1.80 9.22
CA SER A 174 14.42 2.63 8.79
C SER A 174 13.06 1.95 8.93
N ILE A 175 13.00 0.65 9.27
CA ILE A 175 11.74 -0.13 9.21
C ILE A 175 10.67 0.45 10.14
N LYS A 176 11.02 0.72 11.40
CA LYS A 176 10.06 1.23 12.38
C LYS A 176 9.48 2.58 11.96
N GLU A 177 10.34 3.53 11.60
CA GLU A 177 9.92 4.84 11.15
C GLU A 177 9.04 4.78 9.89
N THR A 178 9.43 3.96 8.92
CA THR A 178 8.65 3.84 7.67
C THR A 178 7.30 3.17 7.89
N LEU A 179 7.19 2.17 8.76
CA LEU A 179 5.91 1.54 9.12
C LEU A 179 4.97 2.47 9.90
N GLU A 180 5.52 3.30 10.82
CA GLU A 180 4.75 4.34 11.47
C GLU A 180 4.20 5.34 10.44
N ARG A 181 5.08 5.88 9.60
CA ARG A 181 4.73 6.86 8.57
C ARG A 181 3.78 6.30 7.52
N GLN A 182 3.86 5.02 7.20
CA GLN A 182 2.99 4.35 6.22
C GLN A 182 1.50 4.51 6.57
N VAL A 183 1.15 4.58 7.86
CA VAL A 183 -0.25 4.72 8.31
C VAL A 183 -0.90 6.00 7.75
N TYR A 184 -0.13 7.09 7.65
CA TYR A 184 -0.62 8.41 7.28
C TYR A 184 0.08 9.02 6.06
N SER A 185 0.86 8.22 5.33
CA SER A 185 1.55 8.62 4.10
C SER A 185 1.02 7.86 2.89
N PRO A 186 1.13 8.40 1.68
CA PRO A 186 0.75 7.71 0.45
C PRO A 186 1.49 6.39 0.26
N VAL A 187 0.78 5.39 -0.24
CA VAL A 187 1.36 4.14 -0.75
C VAL A 187 1.80 4.36 -2.19
N ARG A 188 3.09 4.27 -2.44
CA ARG A 188 3.72 4.47 -3.75
C ARG A 188 3.90 3.14 -4.51
N TRP A 189 2.79 2.42 -4.73
CA TRP A 189 2.86 1.07 -5.29
C TRP A 189 3.41 1.03 -6.72
N GLU A 190 2.96 1.93 -7.58
CA GLU A 190 3.49 2.06 -8.93
C GLU A 190 5.01 2.26 -8.94
N GLN A 191 5.51 3.12 -8.06
CA GLN A 191 6.94 3.39 -7.93
C GLN A 191 7.69 2.17 -7.37
N CYS A 192 7.10 1.44 -6.41
CA CYS A 192 7.68 0.19 -5.90
C CYS A 192 7.85 -0.84 -7.03
N VAL A 193 6.81 -1.04 -7.85
CA VAL A 193 6.87 -1.98 -8.97
C VAL A 193 7.90 -1.54 -10.01
N ASN A 194 7.91 -0.26 -10.38
CA ASN A 194 8.91 0.27 -11.32
C ASN A 194 10.34 0.07 -10.79
N LYS A 195 10.55 0.30 -9.49
CA LYS A 195 11.87 0.07 -8.87
C LYS A 195 12.29 -1.40 -8.94
N MET A 196 11.38 -2.35 -8.70
CA MET A 196 11.68 -3.79 -8.89
C MET A 196 12.04 -4.10 -10.34
N ILE A 197 11.35 -3.51 -11.31
CA ILE A 197 11.64 -3.69 -12.74
C ILE A 197 13.02 -3.13 -13.10
N GLU A 198 13.39 -1.97 -12.56
CA GLU A 198 14.72 -1.37 -12.72
C GLU A 198 15.84 -2.24 -12.17
N GLU A 199 15.58 -2.96 -11.07
CA GLU A 199 16.51 -3.95 -10.49
C GLU A 199 16.55 -5.29 -11.27
N GLY A 200 15.83 -5.39 -12.39
CA GLY A 200 15.88 -6.54 -13.28
C GLY A 200 14.83 -7.63 -12.98
N VAL A 201 13.87 -7.38 -12.08
CA VAL A 201 12.79 -8.35 -11.82
C VAL A 201 11.90 -8.49 -13.07
N ASP A 202 11.69 -9.73 -13.50
CA ASP A 202 10.90 -10.07 -14.70
C ASP A 202 9.72 -11.01 -14.40
N LEU A 203 9.74 -11.70 -13.25
CA LEU A 203 8.72 -12.62 -12.78
C LEU A 203 8.21 -12.20 -11.40
N PHE A 204 6.90 -12.04 -11.27
CA PHE A 204 6.25 -11.65 -10.04
C PHE A 204 5.29 -12.73 -9.56
N TYR A 205 5.29 -13.00 -8.25
CA TYR A 205 4.32 -13.85 -7.60
C TYR A 205 3.43 -13.00 -6.70
N GLU A 206 2.14 -12.88 -7.04
CA GLU A 206 1.14 -12.28 -6.15
C GLU A 206 0.59 -13.37 -5.23
N ILE A 207 0.90 -13.25 -3.94
CA ILE A 207 0.55 -14.24 -2.91
C ILE A 207 -0.56 -13.67 -2.02
N GLY A 208 -1.71 -14.30 -2.03
CA GLY A 208 -2.85 -13.90 -1.21
C GLY A 208 -4.17 -13.87 -1.98
N PRO A 209 -5.27 -13.54 -1.29
CA PRO A 209 -6.59 -13.56 -1.92
C PRO A 209 -6.75 -12.43 -2.94
N GLY A 210 -7.17 -12.79 -4.15
CA GLY A 210 -7.47 -11.83 -5.21
C GLY A 210 -6.39 -11.75 -6.30
N LYS A 211 -6.55 -10.77 -7.20
CA LYS A 211 -5.70 -10.54 -8.39
C LYS A 211 -5.49 -9.05 -8.62
N THR A 212 -5.53 -8.27 -7.54
CA THR A 212 -5.50 -6.80 -7.62
C THR A 212 -4.16 -6.29 -8.11
N LEU A 213 -3.06 -6.83 -7.55
CA LEU A 213 -1.71 -6.38 -7.90
C LEU A 213 -1.32 -6.83 -9.31
N ALA A 214 -1.74 -8.04 -9.72
CA ALA A 214 -1.62 -8.49 -11.12
C ALA A 214 -2.40 -7.58 -12.07
N GLY A 215 -3.54 -7.05 -11.65
CA GLY A 215 -4.30 -6.05 -12.40
C GLY A 215 -3.55 -4.73 -12.56
N PHE A 216 -2.85 -4.27 -11.51
CA PHE A 216 -2.01 -3.08 -11.56
C PHE A 216 -0.78 -3.29 -12.43
N MET A 217 -0.12 -4.46 -12.33
CA MET A 217 1.04 -4.80 -13.15
C MET A 217 0.72 -4.71 -14.65
N LYS A 218 -0.45 -5.20 -15.09
CA LYS A 218 -0.88 -5.10 -16.50
C LYS A 218 -0.98 -3.66 -17.01
N ARG A 219 -1.08 -2.67 -16.12
CA ARG A 219 -1.10 -1.25 -16.45
C ARG A 219 0.27 -0.61 -16.33
N ILE A 220 1.11 -1.11 -15.42
CA ILE A 220 2.49 -0.65 -15.24
C ILE A 220 3.37 -1.18 -16.36
N ASP A 221 3.46 -2.50 -16.51
CA ASP A 221 4.22 -3.15 -17.58
C ASP A 221 3.59 -4.51 -17.96
N ARG A 222 3.02 -4.57 -19.18
CA ARG A 222 2.36 -5.79 -19.71
C ARG A 222 3.34 -6.88 -20.11
N SER A 223 4.61 -6.56 -20.28
CA SER A 223 5.64 -7.54 -20.65
C SER A 223 6.05 -8.44 -19.47
N LYS A 224 5.79 -8.00 -18.24
CA LYS A 224 6.16 -8.73 -17.03
C LYS A 224 5.18 -9.85 -16.72
N LYS A 225 5.73 -11.00 -16.36
CA LYS A 225 4.92 -12.15 -15.97
C LYS A 225 4.48 -12.04 -14.52
N VAL A 226 3.18 -12.21 -14.25
CA VAL A 226 2.63 -12.31 -12.89
C VAL A 226 1.93 -13.65 -12.73
N ILE A 227 2.31 -14.38 -11.70
CA ILE A 227 1.66 -15.62 -11.28
C ILE A 227 0.91 -15.33 -9.97
N THR A 228 -0.40 -15.52 -9.95
CA THR A 228 -1.22 -15.33 -8.75
C THR A 228 -1.42 -16.67 -8.05
N ILE A 229 -1.16 -16.72 -6.74
CA ILE A 229 -1.29 -17.92 -5.91
C ILE A 229 -2.25 -17.62 -4.77
N ASN A 230 -3.50 -18.08 -4.92
CA ASN A 230 -4.57 -17.92 -3.96
C ASN A 230 -4.97 -19.23 -3.30
N THR A 231 -4.82 -20.35 -4.02
CA THR A 231 -5.26 -21.67 -3.63
C THR A 231 -4.13 -22.70 -3.73
N VAL A 232 -4.38 -23.91 -3.26
CA VAL A 232 -3.45 -25.04 -3.40
C VAL A 232 -3.29 -25.41 -4.88
N GLU A 233 -4.38 -25.39 -5.64
CA GLU A 233 -4.39 -25.69 -7.06
C GLU A 233 -3.54 -24.69 -7.86
N ASP A 234 -3.61 -23.38 -7.52
CA ASP A 234 -2.74 -22.38 -8.12
C ASP A 234 -1.27 -22.71 -7.88
N LEU A 235 -0.93 -23.12 -6.64
CA LEU A 235 0.45 -23.46 -6.27
C LEU A 235 0.92 -24.75 -6.98
N GLU A 236 0.05 -25.76 -7.12
CA GLU A 236 0.37 -27.00 -7.84
C GLU A 236 0.65 -26.74 -9.33
N GLY A 237 -0.04 -25.76 -9.91
CA GLY A 237 0.15 -25.31 -11.30
C GLY A 237 1.45 -24.55 -11.57
N VAL A 238 2.20 -24.17 -10.53
CA VAL A 238 3.51 -23.51 -10.68
C VAL A 238 4.59 -24.58 -10.87
N ASN A 239 5.19 -24.62 -12.03
CA ASN A 239 6.29 -25.52 -12.42
C ASN A 239 7.63 -24.81 -12.24
#